data_dff813091a024fbd87cf261508e6c75f
#
_entry.id   dff813091a024fbd87cf261508e6c75f
#
_cell.length_a   1.000
_cell.length_b   1.000
_cell.length_c   1.000
_cell.angle_alpha   90.00
_cell.angle_beta   90.00
_cell.angle_gamma   90.00
#
_symmetry.space_group_name_H-M   'P 1'
#
loop_
_entity.id
_entity.type
_entity.pdbx_description
1 polymer ?
#
loop_
_entity_poly.entity_id
_entity_poly.type
_entity_poly.pdbx_seq_one_letter_code
_entity_poly.pdbx_strand_id
1 'polypeptide(L)'
;QQEAEWRRCERDESYFLHKYWHIAHPAHGRILFDLRRAQSTALQHWDRHRYSLTLKARQIGWTTLVAAHQFWLAFFYPDQNIIDLSRTERESVLLLRKSKYGFQHLPEWLVSRGPKSLIEHQQKMGFDNGSQITSMPSASDPARGESATLVVVDEWAFLPNPEEAWASIEPVADVGGRIIGLSTANGSGNFFHELWTGSETGTNKFEPMFFPWSATEDRDESWYQSKKESMLAWQLAQEYPTSPEEAFIKSGNPVFDLDVLENMAGQVEEGQAGYLWNPHPKVVEFRKDAYSLA
;
A
#
# COMPACT_ATOMS: atom_id res chain seq x y z
N GLN A 1 4.16 -15.04 35.74
CA GLN A 1 4.42 -13.75 35.06
C GLN A 1 4.56 -13.94 33.54
N GLN A 2 5.42 -14.86 33.08
CA GLN A 2 5.63 -15.08 31.62
C GLN A 2 4.39 -15.56 30.88
N GLU A 3 3.51 -16.36 31.52
CA GLU A 3 2.25 -16.79 30.94
C GLU A 3 1.30 -15.61 30.65
N ALA A 4 1.14 -14.73 31.64
CA ALA A 4 0.30 -13.56 31.51
C ALA A 4 0.85 -12.58 30.46
N GLU A 5 2.18 -12.46 30.40
CA GLU A 5 2.87 -11.63 29.41
C GLU A 5 2.75 -12.17 27.98
N TRP A 6 2.88 -13.50 27.81
CA TRP A 6 2.64 -14.18 26.54
C TRP A 6 1.22 -13.88 26.02
N ARG A 7 0.21 -14.13 26.86
CA ARG A 7 -1.20 -13.90 26.50
C ARG A 7 -1.48 -12.43 26.18
N ARG A 8 -0.76 -11.50 26.81
CA ARG A 8 -0.88 -10.09 26.47
C ARG A 8 -0.29 -9.79 25.09
N CYS A 9 0.89 -10.31 24.79
CA CYS A 9 1.53 -10.18 23.48
C CYS A 9 0.69 -10.81 22.36
N GLU A 10 0.06 -11.96 22.63
CA GLU A 10 -0.83 -12.64 21.70
C GLU A 10 -2.10 -11.82 21.39
N ARG A 11 -2.68 -11.14 22.37
CA ARG A 11 -3.93 -10.38 22.22
C ARG A 11 -3.76 -8.95 21.77
N ASP A 12 -2.60 -8.37 22.04
CA ASP A 12 -2.31 -6.96 21.80
C ASP A 12 -1.02 -6.85 20.98
N GLU A 13 -1.21 -6.84 19.66
CA GLU A 13 -0.10 -6.70 18.71
C GLU A 13 0.68 -5.42 18.96
N SER A 14 0.00 -4.28 19.15
CA SER A 14 0.66 -2.99 19.38
C SER A 14 1.55 -3.04 20.61
N TYR A 15 1.09 -3.69 21.69
CA TYR A 15 1.90 -3.91 22.89
C TYR A 15 3.13 -4.76 22.61
N PHE A 16 2.96 -5.88 21.87
CA PHE A 16 4.07 -6.75 21.49
C PHE A 16 5.11 -6.00 20.68
N LEU A 17 4.68 -5.27 19.65
CA LEU A 17 5.56 -4.53 18.76
C LEU A 17 6.35 -3.45 19.52
N HIS A 18 5.67 -2.64 20.33
CA HIS A 18 6.28 -1.57 21.11
C HIS A 18 7.30 -2.10 22.15
N LYS A 19 7.04 -3.25 22.76
CA LYS A 19 7.83 -3.73 23.88
C LYS A 19 8.97 -4.67 23.47
N TYR A 20 8.79 -5.46 22.42
CA TYR A 20 9.70 -6.56 22.10
C TYR A 20 10.23 -6.56 20.67
N TRP A 21 9.53 -5.90 19.75
CA TRP A 21 9.93 -5.93 18.36
C TRP A 21 11.05 -4.95 18.06
N HIS A 22 12.14 -5.44 17.49
CA HIS A 22 13.27 -4.61 17.09
C HIS A 22 13.33 -4.46 15.58
N ILE A 23 13.75 -3.27 15.15
CA ILE A 23 13.98 -2.93 13.76
C ILE A 23 15.43 -2.45 13.55
N ALA A 24 15.93 -2.61 12.32
CA ALA A 24 17.20 -2.03 11.90
C ALA A 24 16.96 -0.62 11.37
N HIS A 25 17.26 0.39 12.17
CA HIS A 25 17.14 1.80 11.76
C HIS A 25 18.44 2.24 11.06
N PRO A 26 18.38 2.94 9.89
CA PRO A 26 19.59 3.31 9.14
C PRO A 26 20.59 4.14 9.92
N ALA A 27 20.11 5.08 10.76
CA ALA A 27 20.96 5.98 11.54
C ALA A 27 21.29 5.49 12.97
N HIS A 28 20.40 4.64 13.56
CA HIS A 28 20.48 4.28 14.98
C HIS A 28 20.74 2.78 15.23
N GLY A 29 20.91 2.00 14.15
CA GLY A 29 21.11 0.55 14.26
C GLY A 29 19.87 -0.15 14.81
N ARG A 30 20.05 -1.04 15.80
CA ARG A 30 18.95 -1.76 16.42
C ARG A 30 18.21 -0.89 17.42
N ILE A 31 16.92 -0.65 17.16
CA ILE A 31 16.00 0.07 18.05
C ILE A 31 14.70 -0.72 18.22
N LEU A 32 13.96 -0.46 19.29
CA LEU A 32 12.59 -0.91 19.46
C LEU A 32 11.70 -0.23 18.41
N PHE A 33 10.69 -0.96 17.95
CA PHE A 33 9.73 -0.43 16.98
C PHE A 33 8.67 0.38 17.72
N ASP A 34 8.93 1.67 17.84
CA ASP A 34 7.96 2.63 18.37
C ASP A 34 6.93 2.94 17.28
N LEU A 35 5.70 2.46 17.49
CA LEU A 35 4.61 2.60 16.53
C LEU A 35 4.17 4.06 16.44
N ARG A 36 4.23 4.62 15.25
CA ARG A 36 3.63 5.91 14.95
C ARG A 36 2.10 5.82 14.99
N ARG A 37 1.43 6.93 15.26
CA ARG A 37 -0.04 6.98 15.33
C ARG A 37 -0.69 6.43 14.04
N ALA A 38 -0.18 6.80 12.87
CA ALA A 38 -0.65 6.30 11.58
C ALA A 38 -0.52 4.76 11.46
N GLN A 39 0.57 4.18 11.95
CA GLN A 39 0.78 2.74 11.95
C GLN A 39 -0.17 2.00 12.91
N SER A 40 -0.42 2.56 14.08
CA SER A 40 -1.42 2.02 15.01
C SER A 40 -2.84 2.06 14.43
N THR A 41 -3.17 3.12 13.66
CA THR A 41 -4.44 3.21 12.93
C THR A 41 -4.53 2.11 11.87
N ALA A 42 -3.44 1.84 11.14
CA ALA A 42 -3.41 0.79 10.13
C ALA A 42 -3.62 -0.60 10.73
N LEU A 43 -2.98 -0.93 11.86
CA LEU A 43 -3.20 -2.21 12.54
C LEU A 43 -4.67 -2.40 12.94
N GLN A 44 -5.30 -1.37 13.51
CA GLN A 44 -6.73 -1.41 13.86
C GLN A 44 -7.63 -1.56 12.63
N HIS A 45 -7.25 -0.97 11.52
CA HIS A 45 -7.99 -1.11 10.27
C HIS A 45 -7.87 -2.53 9.70
N TRP A 46 -6.67 -3.09 9.67
CA TRP A 46 -6.43 -4.46 9.21
C TRP A 46 -7.13 -5.52 10.08
N ASP A 47 -7.30 -5.25 11.37
CA ASP A 47 -8.08 -6.13 12.24
C ASP A 47 -9.57 -6.17 11.88
N ARG A 48 -10.13 -5.03 11.47
CA ARG A 48 -11.57 -4.85 11.20
C ARG A 48 -11.99 -5.20 9.77
N HIS A 49 -11.09 -4.98 8.81
CA HIS A 49 -11.39 -5.10 7.38
C HIS A 49 -10.60 -6.23 6.73
N ARG A 50 -11.33 -7.08 6.03
CA ARG A 50 -10.76 -8.24 5.35
C ARG A 50 -9.94 -7.85 4.13
N TYR A 51 -10.35 -6.81 3.42
CA TYR A 51 -9.70 -6.26 2.24
C TYR A 51 -9.32 -4.82 2.53
N SER A 52 -8.05 -4.53 2.60
CA SER A 52 -7.52 -3.20 2.90
C SER A 52 -6.65 -2.69 1.77
N LEU A 53 -6.89 -1.47 1.31
CA LEU A 53 -6.07 -0.80 0.31
C LEU A 53 -5.47 0.48 0.88
N THR A 54 -4.15 0.57 0.88
CA THR A 54 -3.44 1.72 1.43
C THR A 54 -2.70 2.49 0.35
N LEU A 55 -3.10 3.73 0.14
CA LEU A 55 -2.33 4.74 -0.58
C LEU A 55 -1.50 5.53 0.43
N LYS A 56 -0.22 5.59 0.26
CA LYS A 56 0.70 6.14 1.27
C LYS A 56 1.79 7.01 0.68
N ALA A 57 2.29 7.96 1.44
CA ALA A 57 3.57 8.60 1.16
C ALA A 57 4.74 7.62 1.31
N ARG A 58 5.83 7.93 0.64
CA ARG A 58 7.06 7.12 0.71
C ARG A 58 7.75 7.23 2.06
N GLN A 59 8.44 6.14 2.46
CA GLN A 59 9.30 6.06 3.66
C GLN A 59 8.61 6.37 4.99
N ILE A 60 7.33 6.07 5.12
CA ILE A 60 6.61 6.20 6.40
C ILE A 60 6.58 4.89 7.22
N GLY A 61 7.41 3.91 6.85
CA GLY A 61 7.65 2.70 7.63
C GLY A 61 6.65 1.56 7.42
N TRP A 62 5.84 1.59 6.35
CA TRP A 62 4.77 0.60 6.08
C TRP A 62 5.29 -0.81 5.84
N THR A 63 6.31 -0.99 4.99
CA THR A 63 6.93 -2.31 4.76
C THR A 63 7.47 -2.93 6.06
N THR A 64 7.93 -2.10 7.00
CA THR A 64 8.36 -2.56 8.34
C THR A 64 7.18 -2.97 9.21
N LEU A 65 6.08 -2.22 9.17
CA LEU A 65 4.85 -2.54 9.87
C LEU A 65 4.24 -3.87 9.37
N VAL A 66 4.15 -4.04 8.05
CA VAL A 66 3.68 -5.30 7.43
C VAL A 66 4.54 -6.46 7.86
N ALA A 67 5.87 -6.33 7.79
CA ALA A 67 6.79 -7.39 8.20
C ALA A 67 6.64 -7.78 9.68
N ALA A 68 6.29 -6.83 10.54
CA ALA A 68 6.02 -7.07 11.95
C ALA A 68 4.65 -7.73 12.17
N HIS A 69 3.61 -7.24 11.50
CA HIS A 69 2.25 -7.78 11.56
C HIS A 69 2.17 -9.25 11.11
N GLN A 70 2.72 -9.56 9.94
CA GLN A 70 2.72 -10.93 9.43
C GLN A 70 3.52 -11.89 10.33
N PHE A 71 4.64 -11.41 10.90
CA PHE A 71 5.38 -12.18 11.88
C PHE A 71 4.56 -12.46 13.14
N TRP A 72 3.89 -11.42 13.69
CA TRP A 72 3.04 -11.55 14.86
C TRP A 72 1.92 -12.58 14.63
N LEU A 73 1.25 -12.55 13.48
CA LEU A 73 0.25 -13.54 13.11
C LEU A 73 0.84 -14.94 13.06
N ALA A 74 1.94 -15.15 12.34
CA ALA A 74 2.55 -16.47 12.20
C ALA A 74 3.12 -17.03 13.49
N PHE A 75 3.58 -16.16 14.40
CA PHE A 75 4.21 -16.55 15.65
C PHE A 75 3.20 -16.90 16.77
N PHE A 76 2.13 -16.11 16.89
CA PHE A 76 1.16 -16.29 17.96
C PHE A 76 -0.05 -17.15 17.57
N TYR A 77 -0.37 -17.26 16.29
CA TYR A 77 -1.51 -18.05 15.81
C TYR A 77 -1.05 -19.23 14.97
N PRO A 78 -1.64 -20.42 15.17
CA PRO A 78 -1.29 -21.58 14.36
C PRO A 78 -1.87 -21.51 12.94
N ASP A 79 -1.29 -22.32 12.06
CA ASP A 79 -1.80 -22.58 10.71
C ASP A 79 -1.98 -21.33 9.83
N GLN A 80 -1.16 -20.30 10.06
CA GLN A 80 -1.17 -19.12 9.22
C GLN A 80 -0.35 -19.37 7.94
N ASN A 81 -1.00 -19.30 6.79
CA ASN A 81 -0.33 -19.28 5.50
C ASN A 81 -0.34 -17.86 4.96
N ILE A 82 0.80 -17.18 5.01
CA ILE A 82 0.97 -15.77 4.64
C ILE A 82 1.80 -15.68 3.36
N ILE A 83 1.27 -14.95 2.38
CA ILE A 83 1.92 -14.75 1.09
C ILE A 83 2.18 -13.26 0.89
N ASP A 84 3.45 -12.90 0.67
CA ASP A 84 3.86 -11.54 0.30
C ASP A 84 4.18 -11.48 -1.18
N LEU A 85 3.55 -10.56 -1.90
CA LEU A 85 3.88 -10.23 -3.27
C LEU A 85 4.59 -8.90 -3.34
N SER A 86 5.74 -8.87 -3.99
CA SER A 86 6.54 -7.68 -4.24
C SER A 86 6.86 -7.56 -5.74
N ARG A 87 7.29 -6.39 -6.17
CA ARG A 87 7.63 -6.12 -7.57
C ARG A 87 8.77 -6.99 -8.08
N THR A 88 9.80 -7.19 -7.26
CA THR A 88 11.01 -7.93 -7.62
C THR A 88 11.38 -8.95 -6.54
N GLU A 89 12.15 -9.97 -6.92
CA GLU A 89 12.72 -10.94 -5.98
C GLU A 89 13.55 -10.27 -4.88
N ARG A 90 14.33 -9.26 -5.22
CA ARG A 90 15.11 -8.50 -4.23
C ARG A 90 14.22 -7.84 -3.18
N GLU A 91 13.10 -7.25 -3.58
CA GLU A 91 12.16 -6.59 -2.68
C GLU A 91 11.47 -7.62 -1.78
N SER A 92 11.07 -8.77 -2.31
CA SER A 92 10.48 -9.85 -1.53
C SER A 92 11.44 -10.37 -0.44
N VAL A 93 12.70 -10.60 -0.80
CA VAL A 93 13.74 -10.99 0.18
C VAL A 93 13.95 -9.92 1.25
N LEU A 94 13.94 -8.63 0.87
CA LEU A 94 14.11 -7.52 1.80
C LEU A 94 12.91 -7.38 2.77
N LEU A 95 11.69 -7.65 2.31
CA LEU A 95 10.50 -7.63 3.16
C LEU A 95 10.60 -8.73 4.23
N LEU A 96 10.79 -9.99 3.81
CA LEU A 96 10.89 -11.10 4.74
C LEU A 96 12.10 -10.99 5.69
N ARG A 97 13.19 -10.40 5.23
CA ARG A 97 14.37 -10.12 6.06
C ARG A 97 14.06 -9.24 7.27
N LYS A 98 13.08 -8.32 7.15
CA LYS A 98 12.62 -7.51 8.29
C LYS A 98 11.91 -8.35 9.35
N SER A 99 11.07 -9.31 8.95
CA SER A 99 10.42 -10.25 9.87
C SER A 99 11.47 -11.12 10.59
N LYS A 100 12.44 -11.65 9.86
CA LYS A 100 13.56 -12.43 10.44
C LYS A 100 14.41 -11.61 11.40
N TYR A 101 14.68 -10.34 11.05
CA TYR A 101 15.44 -9.45 11.92
C TYR A 101 14.74 -9.24 13.26
N GLY A 102 13.43 -8.97 13.25
CA GLY A 102 12.65 -8.86 14.49
C GLY A 102 12.68 -10.14 15.32
N PHE A 103 12.47 -11.29 14.69
CA PHE A 103 12.54 -12.61 15.36
C PHE A 103 13.89 -12.86 16.03
N GLN A 104 14.99 -12.60 15.36
CA GLN A 104 16.36 -12.78 15.88
C GLN A 104 16.68 -11.95 17.11
N HIS A 105 15.88 -10.89 17.37
CA HIS A 105 16.09 -9.99 18.49
C HIS A 105 15.00 -10.08 19.57
N LEU A 106 14.12 -11.09 19.49
CA LEU A 106 13.18 -11.36 20.56
C LEU A 106 13.90 -11.89 21.82
N PRO A 107 13.38 -11.57 23.01
CA PRO A 107 13.89 -12.15 24.25
C PRO A 107 13.82 -13.69 24.22
N GLU A 108 14.83 -14.35 24.78
CA GLU A 108 14.94 -15.81 24.84
C GLU A 108 13.69 -16.49 25.41
N TRP A 109 13.07 -15.90 26.43
CA TRP A 109 11.85 -16.46 27.03
C TRP A 109 10.65 -16.48 26.07
N LEU A 110 10.54 -15.48 25.15
CA LEU A 110 9.52 -15.48 24.10
C LEU A 110 9.80 -16.55 23.05
N VAL A 111 11.05 -16.65 22.61
CA VAL A 111 11.47 -17.62 21.58
C VAL A 111 11.32 -19.05 22.12
N SER A 112 11.74 -19.33 23.36
CA SER A 112 11.65 -20.66 23.97
C SER A 112 10.23 -21.11 24.25
N ARG A 113 9.30 -20.17 24.42
CA ARG A 113 7.88 -20.45 24.63
C ARG A 113 7.09 -20.52 23.31
N GLY A 114 7.50 -19.77 22.32
CA GLY A 114 6.86 -19.71 21.01
C GLY A 114 7.15 -20.93 20.14
N PRO A 115 6.59 -20.93 18.93
CA PRO A 115 6.83 -21.98 17.97
C PRO A 115 8.29 -21.96 17.49
N LYS A 116 8.82 -23.15 17.22
CA LYS A 116 10.19 -23.31 16.73
C LYS A 116 10.25 -22.99 15.25
N SER A 117 11.29 -22.28 14.84
CA SER A 117 11.56 -22.08 13.43
C SER A 117 12.00 -23.41 12.79
N LEU A 118 11.26 -23.84 11.76
CA LEU A 118 11.55 -25.07 11.01
C LEU A 118 12.13 -24.78 9.62
N ILE A 119 11.73 -23.65 9.03
CA ILE A 119 12.12 -23.27 7.67
C ILE A 119 12.73 -21.88 7.70
N GLU A 120 14.00 -21.80 7.29
CA GLU A 120 14.71 -20.54 7.09
C GLU A 120 15.32 -20.52 5.69
N HIS A 121 14.58 -19.97 4.74
CA HIS A 121 15.04 -19.74 3.37
C HIS A 121 14.95 -18.24 3.05
N GLN A 122 15.67 -17.76 2.04
CA GLN A 122 15.67 -16.33 1.70
C GLN A 122 14.25 -15.75 1.51
N GLN A 123 13.36 -16.54 0.92
CA GLN A 123 11.99 -16.17 0.59
C GLN A 123 10.93 -16.89 1.47
N LYS A 124 11.33 -17.69 2.44
CA LYS A 124 10.40 -18.45 3.28
C LYS A 124 10.85 -18.49 4.73
N MET A 125 9.88 -18.35 5.63
CA MET A 125 10.02 -18.58 7.08
C MET A 125 8.84 -19.44 7.53
N GLY A 126 9.11 -20.51 8.30
CA GLY A 126 8.07 -21.42 8.75
C GLY A 126 8.30 -21.91 10.17
N PHE A 127 7.22 -22.25 10.87
CA PHE A 127 7.17 -22.61 12.27
C PHE A 127 6.54 -23.99 12.50
N ASP A 128 6.83 -24.62 13.64
CA ASP A 128 6.27 -25.92 14.03
C ASP A 128 4.80 -25.85 14.48
N ASN A 129 4.21 -24.65 14.58
CA ASN A 129 2.76 -24.45 14.76
C ASN A 129 1.96 -24.48 13.44
N GLY A 130 2.58 -24.90 12.32
CA GLY A 130 1.96 -24.95 11.00
C GLY A 130 2.00 -23.64 10.21
N SER A 131 2.42 -22.54 10.84
CA SER A 131 2.44 -21.22 10.20
C SER A 131 3.66 -21.02 9.31
N GLN A 132 3.46 -20.30 8.19
CA GLN A 132 4.54 -19.92 7.27
C GLN A 132 4.31 -18.55 6.66
N ILE A 133 5.40 -17.89 6.32
CA ILE A 133 5.44 -16.66 5.55
C ILE A 133 6.28 -16.93 4.30
N THR A 134 5.70 -16.74 3.13
CA THR A 134 6.38 -16.88 1.84
C THR A 134 6.35 -15.55 1.11
N SER A 135 7.51 -15.01 0.79
CA SER A 135 7.64 -13.73 0.09
C SER A 135 8.27 -13.95 -1.28
N MET A 136 7.59 -13.46 -2.35
CA MET A 136 7.96 -13.77 -3.72
C MET A 136 7.64 -12.63 -4.67
N PRO A 137 8.30 -12.59 -5.85
CA PRO A 137 7.94 -11.63 -6.88
C PRO A 137 6.58 -11.96 -7.50
N SER A 138 5.81 -10.93 -7.85
CA SER A 138 4.46 -11.07 -8.44
C SER A 138 4.44 -11.83 -9.78
N ALA A 139 5.57 -11.86 -10.51
CA ALA A 139 5.69 -12.56 -11.79
C ALA A 139 5.74 -14.10 -11.69
N SER A 140 5.81 -14.66 -10.48
CA SER A 140 6.02 -16.12 -10.29
C SER A 140 4.73 -16.94 -10.19
N ASP A 141 3.55 -16.37 -10.43
CA ASP A 141 2.22 -17.02 -10.28
C ASP A 141 2.07 -17.78 -8.93
N PRO A 142 2.27 -17.07 -7.84
CA PRO A 142 2.58 -17.67 -6.53
C PRO A 142 1.39 -18.28 -5.81
N ALA A 143 0.19 -17.91 -6.20
CA ALA A 143 -1.01 -18.19 -5.42
C ALA A 143 -1.86 -19.34 -5.99
N ARG A 144 -1.57 -19.83 -7.20
CA ARG A 144 -2.36 -20.91 -7.80
C ARG A 144 -2.19 -22.23 -7.04
N GLY A 145 -3.30 -22.67 -6.42
CA GLY A 145 -3.37 -23.96 -5.72
C GLY A 145 -3.08 -23.92 -4.22
N GLU A 146 -2.79 -22.74 -3.66
CA GLU A 146 -2.68 -22.53 -2.21
C GLU A 146 -3.85 -21.74 -1.67
N SER A 147 -4.22 -21.95 -0.42
CA SER A 147 -5.11 -21.06 0.33
C SER A 147 -4.27 -20.23 1.29
N ALA A 148 -4.49 -18.91 1.34
CA ALA A 148 -3.78 -18.04 2.26
C ALA A 148 -4.71 -17.46 3.33
N THR A 149 -4.16 -17.30 4.55
CA THR A 149 -4.85 -16.58 5.62
C THR A 149 -4.64 -15.06 5.48
N LEU A 150 -3.50 -14.66 4.90
CA LEU A 150 -3.18 -13.27 4.58
C LEU A 150 -2.39 -13.22 3.27
N VAL A 151 -2.78 -12.33 2.38
CA VAL A 151 -1.98 -11.93 1.22
C VAL A 151 -1.61 -10.45 1.39
N VAL A 152 -0.33 -10.15 1.29
CA VAL A 152 0.20 -8.79 1.26
C VAL A 152 0.68 -8.48 -0.16
N VAL A 153 0.28 -7.33 -0.69
CA VAL A 153 0.77 -6.84 -1.99
C VAL A 153 1.48 -5.51 -1.75
N ASP A 154 2.82 -5.55 -1.71
CA ASP A 154 3.64 -4.35 -1.49
C ASP A 154 3.97 -3.67 -2.82
N GLU A 155 3.89 -2.35 -2.84
CA GLU A 155 4.10 -1.48 -4.01
C GLU A 155 3.26 -1.90 -5.23
N TRP A 156 1.95 -2.14 -5.00
CA TRP A 156 1.02 -2.69 -6.00
C TRP A 156 0.96 -1.88 -7.29
N ALA A 157 0.98 -0.54 -7.21
CA ALA A 157 0.97 0.34 -8.39
C ALA A 157 2.18 0.15 -9.32
N PHE A 158 3.24 -0.51 -8.85
CA PHE A 158 4.49 -0.72 -9.58
C PHE A 158 4.71 -2.19 -9.99
N LEU A 159 3.75 -3.07 -9.74
CA LEU A 159 3.84 -4.45 -10.20
C LEU A 159 3.86 -4.50 -11.74
N PRO A 160 4.62 -5.41 -12.35
CA PRO A 160 4.68 -5.55 -13.81
C PRO A 160 3.33 -5.89 -14.44
N ASN A 161 2.56 -6.81 -13.81
CA ASN A 161 1.26 -7.31 -14.27
C ASN A 161 0.28 -7.32 -13.09
N PRO A 162 -0.21 -6.14 -12.64
CA PRO A 162 -1.01 -6.04 -11.42
C PRO A 162 -2.39 -6.71 -11.53
N GLU A 163 -3.00 -6.77 -12.73
CA GLU A 163 -4.27 -7.46 -13.00
C GLU A 163 -4.11 -8.97 -12.89
N GLU A 164 -3.03 -9.53 -13.44
CA GLU A 164 -2.73 -10.96 -13.34
C GLU A 164 -2.42 -11.36 -11.89
N ALA A 165 -1.68 -10.51 -11.17
CA ALA A 165 -1.44 -10.70 -9.75
C ALA A 165 -2.77 -10.73 -8.98
N TRP A 166 -3.68 -9.78 -9.24
CA TRP A 166 -5.02 -9.79 -8.64
C TRP A 166 -5.80 -11.05 -8.97
N ALA A 167 -5.87 -11.45 -10.23
CA ALA A 167 -6.58 -12.65 -10.66
C ALA A 167 -6.03 -13.94 -10.00
N SER A 168 -4.76 -13.96 -9.59
CA SER A 168 -4.16 -15.10 -8.89
C SER A 168 -4.44 -15.10 -7.39
N ILE A 169 -4.55 -13.93 -6.74
CA ILE A 169 -4.70 -13.83 -5.28
C ILE A 169 -6.17 -13.75 -4.83
N GLU A 170 -7.09 -13.22 -5.62
CA GLU A 170 -8.49 -13.11 -5.25
C GLU A 170 -9.10 -14.47 -4.86
N PRO A 171 -8.96 -15.54 -5.66
CA PRO A 171 -9.50 -16.85 -5.31
C PRO A 171 -8.86 -17.46 -4.06
N VAL A 172 -7.57 -17.16 -3.81
CA VAL A 172 -6.83 -17.64 -2.65
C VAL A 172 -7.38 -17.05 -1.35
N ALA A 173 -7.79 -15.77 -1.41
CA ALA A 173 -8.38 -15.08 -0.28
C ALA A 173 -9.88 -15.40 -0.10
N ASP A 174 -10.59 -15.87 -1.12
CA ASP A 174 -12.05 -16.10 -1.06
C ASP A 174 -12.48 -17.12 0.00
N VAL A 175 -11.64 -18.09 0.33
CA VAL A 175 -11.89 -19.09 1.38
C VAL A 175 -11.77 -18.55 2.81
N GLY A 176 -11.71 -17.23 3.01
CA GLY A 176 -11.65 -16.60 4.33
C GLY A 176 -10.39 -15.78 4.59
N GLY A 177 -9.43 -15.75 3.67
CA GLY A 177 -8.19 -15.00 3.78
C GLY A 177 -8.40 -13.48 3.75
N ARG A 178 -7.39 -12.75 4.19
CA ARG A 178 -7.33 -11.28 4.18
C ARG A 178 -6.38 -10.79 3.10
N ILE A 179 -6.61 -9.58 2.60
CA ILE A 179 -5.72 -8.91 1.65
C ILE A 179 -5.33 -7.53 2.17
N ILE A 180 -4.04 -7.26 2.21
CA ILE A 180 -3.46 -5.96 2.51
C ILE A 180 -2.69 -5.49 1.27
N GLY A 181 -3.29 -4.59 0.50
CA GLY A 181 -2.63 -3.91 -0.61
C GLY A 181 -2.08 -2.56 -0.18
N LEU A 182 -0.84 -2.24 -0.56
CA LEU A 182 -0.23 -0.95 -0.24
C LEU A 182 0.67 -0.48 -1.38
N SER A 183 0.64 0.84 -1.63
CA SER A 183 1.51 1.47 -2.62
C SER A 183 1.63 2.98 -2.40
N THR A 184 2.66 3.60 -2.97
CA THR A 184 2.58 4.98 -3.44
C THR A 184 1.84 5.00 -4.77
N ALA A 185 1.36 6.16 -5.21
CA ALA A 185 0.74 6.29 -6.52
C ALA A 185 1.77 6.14 -7.66
N ASN A 186 1.31 5.75 -8.83
CA ASN A 186 2.12 5.66 -10.05
C ASN A 186 1.33 6.20 -11.26
N GLY A 187 0.82 7.43 -11.17
CA GLY A 187 -0.05 8.04 -12.16
C GLY A 187 -1.50 7.56 -12.08
N SER A 188 -2.35 8.17 -12.88
CA SER A 188 -3.76 7.82 -13.04
C SER A 188 -3.97 6.77 -14.14
N GLY A 189 -5.11 6.07 -14.12
CA GLY A 189 -5.52 5.14 -15.17
C GLY A 189 -4.81 3.79 -15.16
N ASN A 190 -4.06 3.45 -14.10
CA ASN A 190 -3.53 2.10 -13.90
C ASN A 190 -4.43 1.30 -12.96
N PHE A 191 -4.18 -0.01 -12.86
CA PHE A 191 -4.99 -0.92 -12.07
C PHE A 191 -5.10 -0.54 -10.58
N PHE A 192 -4.02 -0.06 -9.96
CA PHE A 192 -4.06 0.38 -8.57
C PHE A 192 -4.96 1.62 -8.38
N HIS A 193 -4.92 2.57 -9.33
CA HIS A 193 -5.83 3.71 -9.34
C HIS A 193 -7.30 3.30 -9.51
N GLU A 194 -7.59 2.30 -10.36
CA GLU A 194 -8.95 1.74 -10.51
C GLU A 194 -9.42 1.07 -9.22
N LEU A 195 -8.55 0.27 -8.56
CA LEU A 195 -8.85 -0.32 -7.26
C LEU A 195 -9.12 0.76 -6.20
N TRP A 196 -8.30 1.81 -6.17
CA TRP A 196 -8.46 2.93 -5.24
C TRP A 196 -9.79 3.64 -5.45
N THR A 197 -10.09 4.07 -6.67
CA THR A 197 -11.36 4.73 -7.01
C THR A 197 -12.57 3.83 -6.70
N GLY A 198 -12.47 2.55 -7.01
CA GLY A 198 -13.51 1.58 -6.67
C GLY A 198 -13.70 1.41 -5.16
N SER A 199 -12.64 1.52 -4.37
CA SER A 199 -12.74 1.46 -2.90
C SER A 199 -13.39 2.71 -2.31
N GLU A 200 -13.07 3.90 -2.81
CA GLU A 200 -13.70 5.16 -2.39
C GLU A 200 -15.20 5.22 -2.74
N THR A 201 -15.57 4.67 -3.87
CA THR A 201 -16.97 4.64 -4.34
C THR A 201 -17.77 3.44 -3.84
N GLY A 202 -17.13 2.49 -3.13
CA GLY A 202 -17.75 1.27 -2.64
C GLY A 202 -18.15 0.27 -3.75
N THR A 203 -17.51 0.35 -4.94
CA THR A 203 -17.77 -0.54 -6.07
C THR A 203 -16.90 -1.80 -6.07
N ASN A 204 -15.93 -1.89 -5.17
CA ASN A 204 -15.15 -3.10 -4.92
C ASN A 204 -15.15 -3.47 -3.43
N LYS A 205 -14.44 -4.56 -3.08
CA LYS A 205 -14.42 -5.11 -1.71
C LYS A 205 -13.42 -4.40 -0.77
N PHE A 206 -12.59 -3.49 -1.28
CA PHE A 206 -11.52 -2.88 -0.50
C PHE A 206 -12.01 -1.70 0.33
N GLU A 207 -11.45 -1.59 1.54
CA GLU A 207 -11.60 -0.42 2.40
C GLU A 207 -10.33 0.44 2.28
N PRO A 208 -10.46 1.70 1.85
CA PRO A 208 -9.32 2.56 1.56
C PRO A 208 -8.73 3.20 2.83
N MET A 209 -7.41 3.34 2.85
CA MET A 209 -6.68 4.19 3.79
C MET A 209 -5.71 5.08 3.04
N PHE A 210 -5.72 6.36 3.36
CA PHE A 210 -4.73 7.30 2.84
C PHE A 210 -3.84 7.85 3.95
N PHE A 211 -2.53 7.86 3.70
CA PHE A 211 -1.55 8.44 4.60
C PHE A 211 -0.64 9.43 3.87
N PRO A 212 -0.86 10.74 4.09
CA PRO A 212 -0.05 11.79 3.48
C PRO A 212 1.39 11.81 4.00
N TRP A 213 2.22 12.67 3.42
CA TRP A 213 3.58 12.88 3.87
C TRP A 213 3.67 13.30 5.36
N SER A 214 2.67 14.02 5.84
CA SER A 214 2.57 14.49 7.24
C SER A 214 2.07 13.44 8.23
N ALA A 215 1.85 12.20 7.79
CA ALA A 215 1.44 11.10 8.67
C ALA A 215 2.54 10.62 9.64
N THR A 216 3.71 11.26 9.59
CA THR A 216 4.84 10.97 10.47
C THR A 216 5.23 12.22 11.25
N GLU A 217 5.49 12.06 12.54
CA GLU A 217 5.77 13.14 13.48
C GLU A 217 7.11 13.87 13.20
N ASP A 218 8.00 13.24 12.45
CA ASP A 218 9.31 13.76 12.06
C ASP A 218 9.31 14.59 10.77
N ARG A 219 8.11 14.85 10.20
CA ARG A 219 7.93 15.67 8.99
C ARG A 219 7.01 16.84 9.26
N ASP A 220 7.57 18.02 9.25
CA ASP A 220 6.86 19.29 9.36
C ASP A 220 6.79 20.04 8.00
N GLU A 221 6.17 21.18 8.00
CA GLU A 221 6.07 22.03 6.81
C GLU A 221 7.44 22.46 6.27
N SER A 222 8.43 22.69 7.15
CA SER A 222 9.79 23.05 6.73
C SER A 222 10.47 21.91 5.98
N TRP A 223 10.27 20.68 6.44
CA TRP A 223 10.71 19.47 5.75
C TRP A 223 10.06 19.36 4.36
N TYR A 224 8.75 19.60 4.26
CA TYR A 224 8.02 19.51 3.00
C TYR A 224 8.47 20.59 2.00
N GLN A 225 8.69 21.83 2.45
CA GLN A 225 9.23 22.89 1.60
C GLN A 225 10.63 22.55 1.06
N SER A 226 11.50 21.96 1.88
CA SER A 226 12.81 21.50 1.40
C SER A 226 12.73 20.43 0.31
N LYS A 227 11.67 19.58 0.35
CA LYS A 227 11.39 18.60 -0.70
C LYS A 227 10.90 19.27 -1.98
N LYS A 228 10.03 20.27 -1.86
CA LYS A 228 9.58 21.11 -3.00
C LYS A 228 10.74 21.75 -3.76
N GLU A 229 11.74 22.23 -3.06
CA GLU A 229 12.92 22.85 -3.65
C GLU A 229 13.84 21.85 -4.39
N SER A 230 13.81 20.58 -3.98
CA SER A 230 14.75 19.55 -4.47
C SER A 230 14.14 18.54 -5.45
N MET A 231 12.82 18.54 -5.63
CA MET A 231 12.10 17.54 -6.44
C MET A 231 11.26 18.21 -7.51
N LEU A 232 11.04 17.49 -8.62
CA LEU A 232 10.05 17.90 -9.61
C LEU A 232 8.63 17.76 -9.02
N ALA A 233 7.71 18.64 -9.41
CA ALA A 233 6.35 18.70 -8.88
C ALA A 233 5.63 17.33 -8.94
N TRP A 234 5.72 16.63 -10.08
CA TRP A 234 5.13 15.29 -10.22
C TRP A 234 5.78 14.23 -9.32
N GLN A 235 7.09 14.32 -9.08
CA GLN A 235 7.78 13.40 -8.16
C GLN A 235 7.35 13.66 -6.71
N LEU A 236 7.22 14.94 -6.35
CA LEU A 236 6.74 15.33 -5.02
C LEU A 236 5.33 14.80 -4.77
N ALA A 237 4.43 15.00 -5.72
CA ALA A 237 3.05 14.51 -5.65
C ALA A 237 2.97 12.98 -5.56
N GLN A 238 3.81 12.27 -6.29
CA GLN A 238 3.88 10.80 -6.24
C GLN A 238 4.41 10.28 -4.90
N GLU A 239 5.52 10.86 -4.44
CA GLU A 239 6.27 10.33 -3.29
C GLU A 239 5.75 10.87 -1.95
N TYR A 240 5.26 12.11 -1.94
CA TYR A 240 4.88 12.86 -0.75
C TYR A 240 3.55 13.61 -0.91
N PRO A 241 2.46 12.94 -1.31
CA PRO A 241 1.17 13.59 -1.55
C PRO A 241 0.55 14.14 -0.28
N THR A 242 -0.28 15.19 -0.45
CA THR A 242 -1.14 15.77 0.59
C THR A 242 -2.56 15.21 0.54
N SER A 243 -2.99 14.74 -0.65
CA SER A 243 -4.30 14.12 -0.85
C SER A 243 -4.21 12.97 -1.86
N PRO A 244 -5.21 12.07 -1.93
CA PRO A 244 -5.28 11.02 -2.94
C PRO A 244 -5.33 11.58 -4.37
N GLU A 245 -6.08 12.66 -4.59
CA GLU A 245 -6.21 13.29 -5.90
C GLU A 245 -4.84 13.81 -6.38
N GLU A 246 -4.10 14.50 -5.51
CA GLU A 246 -2.76 14.96 -5.83
C GLU A 246 -1.84 13.79 -6.19
N ALA A 247 -1.92 12.70 -5.42
CA ALA A 247 -1.09 11.52 -5.63
C ALA A 247 -1.27 10.92 -7.02
N PHE A 248 -2.51 10.83 -7.53
CA PHE A 248 -2.79 10.19 -8.80
C PHE A 248 -2.71 11.15 -9.99
N ILE A 249 -3.29 12.35 -9.89
CA ILE A 249 -3.36 13.30 -11.01
C ILE A 249 -1.98 13.86 -11.35
N LYS A 250 -1.19 14.20 -10.31
CA LYS A 250 0.13 14.84 -10.48
C LYS A 250 1.29 13.84 -10.55
N SER A 251 1.05 12.55 -10.29
CA SER A 251 2.09 11.53 -10.35
C SER A 251 2.23 10.93 -11.76
N GLY A 252 3.38 10.33 -12.04
CA GLY A 252 3.73 9.84 -13.36
C GLY A 252 4.59 10.85 -14.13
N ASN A 253 4.90 10.55 -15.39
CA ASN A 253 5.65 11.46 -16.27
C ASN A 253 4.66 12.11 -17.26
N PRO A 254 3.98 13.21 -16.89
CA PRO A 254 2.96 13.80 -17.70
C PRO A 254 3.57 14.37 -18.98
N VAL A 255 2.91 14.12 -20.12
CA VAL A 255 3.31 14.65 -21.42
C VAL A 255 3.06 16.17 -21.51
N PHE A 256 2.09 16.67 -20.74
CA PHE A 256 1.73 18.07 -20.66
C PHE A 256 2.06 18.64 -19.28
N ASP A 257 2.40 19.93 -19.25
CA ASP A 257 2.59 20.68 -18.01
C ASP A 257 1.27 20.71 -17.21
N LEU A 258 1.30 20.18 -15.99
CA LEU A 258 0.11 20.06 -15.14
C LEU A 258 -0.41 21.41 -14.66
N ASP A 259 0.47 22.39 -14.42
CA ASP A 259 0.07 23.74 -14.02
C ASP A 259 -0.68 24.43 -15.16
N VAL A 260 -0.27 24.15 -16.41
CA VAL A 260 -1.00 24.62 -17.61
C VAL A 260 -2.36 23.96 -17.70
N LEU A 261 -2.46 22.65 -17.47
CA LEU A 261 -3.74 21.93 -17.50
C LEU A 261 -4.68 22.37 -16.38
N GLU A 262 -4.19 22.63 -15.17
CA GLU A 262 -5.01 23.17 -14.07
C GLU A 262 -5.55 24.57 -14.41
N ASN A 263 -4.70 25.44 -14.97
CA ASN A 263 -5.15 26.76 -15.45
C ASN A 263 -6.21 26.64 -16.55
N MET A 264 -6.04 25.71 -17.49
CA MET A 264 -7.02 25.47 -18.55
C MET A 264 -8.33 24.91 -17.99
N ALA A 265 -8.27 23.97 -17.02
CA ALA A 265 -9.44 23.41 -16.36
C ALA A 265 -10.28 24.49 -15.64
N GLY A 266 -9.60 25.47 -15.00
CA GLY A 266 -10.27 26.63 -14.39
C GLY A 266 -10.91 27.61 -15.37
N GLN A 267 -10.61 27.49 -16.67
CA GLN A 267 -11.15 28.30 -17.75
C GLN A 267 -12.22 27.57 -18.59
N VAL A 268 -12.53 26.30 -18.23
CA VAL A 268 -13.55 25.52 -18.93
C VAL A 268 -14.92 26.09 -18.62
N GLU A 269 -15.57 26.62 -19.64
CA GLU A 269 -16.99 27.00 -19.60
C GLU A 269 -17.86 25.81 -20.03
N GLU A 270 -19.11 25.77 -19.54
CA GLU A 270 -20.08 24.78 -20.03
C GLU A 270 -20.19 24.81 -21.53
N GLY A 271 -19.99 23.68 -22.17
CA GLY A 271 -20.11 23.56 -23.62
C GLY A 271 -21.53 23.91 -24.08
N GLN A 272 -21.63 24.77 -25.10
CA GLN A 272 -22.90 25.08 -25.69
C GLN A 272 -23.27 24.01 -26.73
N ALA A 273 -24.41 23.34 -26.53
CA ALA A 273 -24.96 22.47 -27.54
C ALA A 273 -25.58 23.27 -28.69
N GLY A 274 -25.22 22.92 -29.92
CA GLY A 274 -25.72 23.63 -31.10
C GLY A 274 -25.18 23.00 -32.38
N TYR A 275 -25.42 23.67 -33.50
CA TYR A 275 -25.03 23.22 -34.83
C TYR A 275 -23.97 24.16 -35.42
N LEU A 276 -22.94 23.58 -36.04
CA LEU A 276 -22.02 24.30 -36.88
C LEU A 276 -22.67 24.44 -38.26
N TRP A 277 -23.00 25.70 -38.64
CA TRP A 277 -23.55 26.01 -39.92
C TRP A 277 -22.49 26.69 -40.82
N ASN A 278 -22.37 26.24 -42.04
CA ASN A 278 -21.40 26.73 -42.98
C ASN A 278 -22.13 27.38 -44.16
N PRO A 279 -22.46 28.66 -44.07
CA PRO A 279 -23.15 29.40 -45.14
C PRO A 279 -22.27 29.66 -46.34
N HIS A 280 -20.94 29.58 -46.17
CA HIS A 280 -19.97 29.83 -47.24
C HIS A 280 -18.69 29.01 -46.95
N PRO A 281 -17.94 28.52 -47.96
CA PRO A 281 -16.75 27.66 -47.79
C PRO A 281 -15.66 28.21 -46.83
N LYS A 282 -15.73 29.48 -46.47
CA LYS A 282 -14.75 30.15 -45.57
C LYS A 282 -15.33 30.67 -44.28
N VAL A 283 -16.60 30.40 -43.97
CA VAL A 283 -17.30 30.94 -42.81
C VAL A 283 -18.00 29.77 -42.09
N VAL A 284 -17.65 29.54 -40.82
CA VAL A 284 -18.35 28.61 -39.95
C VAL A 284 -18.96 29.37 -38.82
N GLU A 285 -20.30 29.30 -38.67
CA GLU A 285 -21.04 29.93 -37.59
C GLU A 285 -21.63 28.88 -36.66
N PHE A 286 -21.57 29.14 -35.36
CA PHE A 286 -22.22 28.31 -34.35
C PHE A 286 -23.66 28.79 -34.12
N ARG A 287 -24.66 27.89 -34.21
CA ARG A 287 -26.07 28.18 -33.95
C ARG A 287 -26.61 27.28 -32.86
N LYS A 288 -27.36 27.85 -31.91
CA LYS A 288 -27.95 27.13 -30.79
C LYS A 288 -29.09 26.20 -31.17
N ASP A 289 -29.79 26.51 -32.25
CA ASP A 289 -30.91 25.72 -32.75
C ASP A 289 -30.91 25.64 -34.29
N ALA A 290 -31.51 24.56 -34.82
CA ALA A 290 -31.57 24.30 -36.24
C ALA A 290 -32.64 25.15 -37.00
N TYR A 291 -33.47 25.90 -36.28
CA TYR A 291 -34.65 26.57 -36.81
C TYR A 291 -34.52 28.09 -36.92
N SER A 292 -33.37 28.66 -36.65
CA SER A 292 -33.14 30.10 -36.86
C SER A 292 -32.81 30.44 -38.35
N LEU A 293 -33.49 29.78 -39.28
CA LEU A 293 -33.50 30.11 -40.72
C LEU A 293 -34.82 30.78 -41.05
N ALA A 294 -34.90 32.10 -40.92
CA ALA A 294 -35.84 32.95 -41.62
C ALA A 294 -35.15 34.21 -42.08
#